data_04ad0e046e947ff026624a286bf472e4
#
_entry.id   04ad0e046e947ff026624a286bf472e4
#
_cell.length_a   1.000
_cell.length_b   1.000
_cell.length_c   1.000
_cell.angle_alpha   90.00
_cell.angle_beta   90.00
_cell.angle_gamma   90.00
#
_symmetry.space_group_name_H-M   'P 1'
#
loop_
_entity.id
_entity.type
_entity.pdbx_description
1 polymer ?
#
loop_
_entity_poly.entity_id
_entity_poly.type
_entity_poly.pdbx_seq_one_letter_code
_entity_poly.pdbx_strand_id
1 'polypeptide(L)'
;MAKNDNATLVVGSGNFFTAPSGTPMPTSLSEVPDAPWEAVGHTSLEDIFSFSSEGGDATTLGTLQSKSLRTTYAPRTESFALTVNQFDRKSLRLYYGANAPLLPDGTLGIPQSPQPTECAFLAIFVDGSNNFGLYTPRSEIFRGDDVAVADAESLVGLPLTIKPLIYSTNEWTYAITPLGGVLATGATAGTPGIYTPEGADLPASIAAMTGVVTASPTTAWTTGQYVLLDDGTQVRWTGSAWAAGAA
;
A
#
# COMPACT_ATOMS: atom_id res chain seq x y z
N MET A 1 -12.63 16.02 -17.73
CA MET A 1 -11.68 15.88 -16.60
C MET A 1 -10.63 16.96 -16.80
N ALA A 2 -10.41 17.85 -15.83
CA ALA A 2 -9.34 18.86 -15.91
C ALA A 2 -7.98 18.16 -15.81
N LYS A 3 -6.96 18.72 -16.48
CA LYS A 3 -5.58 18.26 -16.33
C LYS A 3 -5.09 18.69 -14.94
N ASN A 4 -4.45 17.77 -14.22
CA ASN A 4 -3.84 18.05 -12.92
C ASN A 4 -2.34 17.74 -13.02
N ASP A 5 -1.53 18.78 -13.20
CA ASP A 5 -0.10 18.65 -13.39
C ASP A 5 0.59 18.16 -12.09
N ASN A 6 -0.03 18.36 -10.92
CA ASN A 6 0.48 17.88 -9.63
C ASN A 6 0.23 16.39 -9.38
N ALA A 7 -0.55 15.74 -10.25
CA ALA A 7 -0.83 14.30 -10.16
C ALA A 7 0.05 13.47 -11.12
N THR A 8 1.13 14.05 -11.63
CA THR A 8 2.17 13.34 -12.38
C THR A 8 3.25 12.86 -11.42
N LEU A 9 3.75 11.63 -11.59
CA LEU A 9 4.79 11.04 -10.74
C LEU A 9 6.10 10.91 -11.48
N VAL A 10 7.16 11.51 -10.93
CA VAL A 10 8.55 11.22 -11.30
C VAL A 10 9.26 10.66 -10.08
N VAL A 11 9.61 9.39 -10.12
CA VAL A 11 10.23 8.72 -8.97
C VAL A 11 11.64 9.25 -8.75
N GLY A 12 11.83 10.04 -7.69
CA GLY A 12 13.13 10.53 -7.25
C GLY A 12 13.82 9.53 -6.29
N SER A 13 13.04 8.87 -5.43
CA SER A 13 13.52 7.80 -4.56
C SER A 13 12.37 6.84 -4.21
N GLY A 14 12.72 5.62 -3.77
CA GLY A 14 11.76 4.61 -3.34
C GLY A 14 12.27 3.85 -2.12
N ASN A 15 11.36 3.53 -1.20
CA ASN A 15 11.64 2.72 -0.03
C ASN A 15 10.60 1.61 0.09
N PHE A 16 11.07 0.43 0.46
CA PHE A 16 10.23 -0.75 0.57
C PHE A 16 10.33 -1.32 1.99
N PHE A 17 9.18 -1.69 2.54
CA PHE A 17 9.06 -2.15 3.92
C PHE A 17 8.22 -3.42 4.00
N THR A 18 8.54 -4.25 4.98
CA THR A 18 7.75 -5.43 5.36
C THR A 18 7.38 -5.36 6.83
N ALA A 19 6.23 -5.94 7.19
CA ALA A 19 5.76 -6.05 8.55
C ALA A 19 4.97 -7.36 8.74
N PRO A 20 4.64 -7.78 9.95
CA PRO A 20 3.73 -8.90 10.16
C PRO A 20 2.42 -8.69 9.42
N SER A 21 1.88 -9.79 8.86
CA SER A 21 0.60 -9.76 8.11
C SER A 21 -0.50 -9.09 8.95
N GLY A 22 -1.25 -8.17 8.32
CA GLY A 22 -2.30 -7.40 8.99
C GLY A 22 -1.84 -6.11 9.68
N THR A 23 -0.54 -5.78 9.63
CA THR A 23 -0.06 -4.47 10.11
C THR A 23 -0.73 -3.36 9.29
N PRO A 24 -1.36 -2.36 9.95
CA PRO A 24 -2.02 -1.28 9.24
C PRO A 24 -1.03 -0.40 8.48
N MET A 25 -1.50 0.24 7.42
CA MET A 25 -0.73 1.23 6.67
C MET A 25 -0.34 2.39 7.61
N PRO A 26 0.91 2.91 7.52
CA PRO A 26 1.31 4.10 8.27
C PRO A 26 0.43 5.30 7.96
N THR A 27 0.20 6.15 8.95
CA THR A 27 -0.59 7.38 8.80
C THR A 27 0.14 8.49 8.03
N SER A 28 1.46 8.40 7.90
CA SER A 28 2.29 9.30 7.12
C SER A 28 3.20 8.49 6.19
N LEU A 29 3.37 8.97 4.96
CA LEU A 29 4.32 8.41 3.98
C LEU A 29 5.56 9.31 3.82
N SER A 30 5.65 10.44 4.53
CA SER A 30 6.77 11.38 4.45
C SER A 30 7.97 10.99 5.33
N GLU A 31 7.77 10.04 6.24
CA GLU A 31 8.77 9.58 7.19
C GLU A 31 8.97 8.07 7.07
N VAL A 32 10.11 7.60 7.59
CA VAL A 32 10.34 6.15 7.72
C VAL A 32 9.29 5.59 8.69
N PRO A 33 8.52 4.59 8.29
CA PRO A 33 7.49 4.02 9.17
C PRO A 33 8.08 3.46 10.46
N ASP A 34 7.36 3.69 11.56
CA ASP A 34 7.68 3.11 12.87
C ASP A 34 7.50 1.58 12.89
N ALA A 35 8.09 0.95 13.91
CA ALA A 35 7.85 -0.47 14.17
C ALA A 35 6.33 -0.78 14.21
N PRO A 36 5.89 -1.92 13.68
CA PRO A 36 6.68 -3.08 13.28
C PRO A 36 7.16 -3.09 11.81
N TRP A 37 7.09 -1.97 11.09
CA TRP A 37 7.60 -1.87 9.74
C TRP A 37 9.13 -1.91 9.72
N GLU A 38 9.69 -2.74 8.86
CA GLU A 38 11.12 -2.91 8.70
C GLU A 38 11.50 -2.74 7.22
N ALA A 39 12.55 -1.96 6.96
CA ALA A 39 13.06 -1.79 5.60
C ALA A 39 13.51 -3.13 4.98
N VAL A 40 13.26 -3.30 3.70
CA VAL A 40 13.71 -4.46 2.93
C VAL A 40 15.22 -4.38 2.66
N GLY A 41 15.77 -3.16 2.57
CA GLY A 41 17.17 -2.89 2.30
C GLY A 41 17.38 -2.10 1.02
N HIS A 42 18.61 -2.11 0.50
CA HIS A 42 18.94 -1.47 -0.77
C HIS A 42 18.32 -2.23 -1.94
N THR A 43 17.74 -1.50 -2.86
CA THR A 43 17.07 -2.05 -4.05
C THR A 43 17.68 -1.50 -5.33
N SER A 44 17.46 -2.19 -6.44
CA SER A 44 17.98 -1.80 -7.75
C SER A 44 17.47 -0.43 -8.19
N LEU A 45 18.35 0.34 -8.81
CA LEU A 45 18.02 1.61 -9.43
C LEU A 45 17.45 1.42 -10.85
N GLU A 46 17.85 0.37 -11.54
CA GLU A 46 17.42 0.09 -12.91
C GLU A 46 16.03 -0.53 -12.97
N ASP A 47 15.78 -1.54 -12.09
CA ASP A 47 14.50 -2.21 -11.95
C ASP A 47 13.88 -1.85 -10.60
N ILE A 48 13.37 -0.63 -10.49
CA ILE A 48 12.89 -0.08 -9.22
C ILE A 48 11.70 -0.88 -8.70
N PHE A 49 10.66 -1.03 -9.52
CA PHE A 49 9.43 -1.73 -9.14
C PHE A 49 8.54 -1.94 -10.36
N SER A 50 7.99 -3.12 -10.53
CA SER A 50 7.08 -3.40 -11.64
C SER A 50 5.78 -4.04 -11.18
N PHE A 51 4.72 -3.78 -11.95
CA PHE A 51 3.39 -4.36 -11.78
C PHE A 51 3.16 -5.36 -12.90
N SER A 52 2.67 -6.54 -12.57
CA SER A 52 2.21 -7.54 -13.52
C SER A 52 0.76 -7.91 -13.21
N SER A 53 -0.05 -8.04 -14.25
CA SER A 53 -1.44 -8.44 -14.15
C SER A 53 -1.72 -9.53 -15.19
N GLU A 54 -2.10 -10.71 -14.74
CA GLU A 54 -2.39 -11.86 -15.58
C GLU A 54 -3.85 -12.28 -15.43
N GLY A 55 -4.44 -12.80 -16.52
CA GLY A 55 -5.85 -13.18 -16.57
C GLY A 55 -6.76 -11.99 -16.87
N GLY A 56 -8.02 -12.08 -16.45
CA GLY A 56 -9.02 -11.07 -16.78
C GLY A 56 -9.56 -11.18 -18.21
N ASP A 57 -9.25 -12.26 -18.92
CA ASP A 57 -9.69 -12.48 -20.30
C ASP A 57 -11.22 -12.51 -20.39
N ALA A 58 -11.73 -11.77 -21.38
CA ALA A 58 -13.16 -11.71 -21.65
C ALA A 58 -13.58 -12.85 -22.58
N THR A 59 -14.50 -13.67 -22.13
CA THR A 59 -15.14 -14.70 -22.96
C THR A 59 -16.57 -14.28 -23.27
N THR A 60 -16.87 -14.10 -24.56
CA THR A 60 -18.21 -13.78 -25.00
C THR A 60 -18.98 -15.07 -25.31
N LEU A 61 -20.08 -15.25 -24.62
CA LEU A 61 -21.00 -16.36 -24.81
C LEU A 61 -22.14 -15.91 -25.73
N GLY A 62 -22.50 -16.76 -26.69
CA GLY A 62 -23.56 -16.48 -27.61
C GLY A 62 -24.47 -17.68 -27.82
N THR A 63 -25.58 -17.46 -28.51
CA THR A 63 -26.48 -18.50 -29.04
C THR A 63 -26.49 -18.45 -30.56
N LEU A 64 -27.12 -19.42 -31.19
CA LEU A 64 -27.28 -19.41 -32.64
C LEU A 64 -28.01 -18.16 -33.15
N GLN A 65 -28.91 -17.60 -32.31
CA GLN A 65 -29.72 -16.42 -32.61
C GLN A 65 -29.02 -15.10 -32.22
N SER A 66 -28.09 -15.15 -31.26
CA SER A 66 -27.34 -13.98 -30.81
C SER A 66 -25.90 -14.36 -30.49
N LYS A 67 -24.97 -13.93 -31.34
CA LYS A 67 -23.53 -14.29 -31.19
C LYS A 67 -22.84 -13.60 -30.02
N SER A 68 -23.44 -12.57 -29.47
CA SER A 68 -22.87 -11.77 -28.36
C SER A 68 -23.95 -11.52 -27.31
N LEU A 69 -24.30 -12.55 -26.55
CA LEU A 69 -25.37 -12.49 -25.55
C LEU A 69 -24.86 -12.04 -24.18
N ARG A 70 -23.69 -12.54 -23.76
CA ARG A 70 -23.11 -12.27 -22.44
C ARG A 70 -21.59 -12.37 -22.50
N THR A 71 -20.92 -11.48 -21.77
CA THR A 71 -19.47 -11.57 -21.54
C THR A 71 -19.19 -11.99 -20.11
N THR A 72 -18.27 -12.92 -19.92
CA THR A 72 -17.72 -13.33 -18.63
C THR A 72 -16.24 -13.02 -18.62
N TYR A 73 -15.69 -12.72 -17.45
CA TYR A 73 -14.28 -12.42 -17.28
C TYR A 73 -13.61 -13.48 -16.40
N ALA A 74 -12.44 -13.91 -16.80
CA ALA A 74 -11.59 -14.75 -15.96
C ALA A 74 -11.10 -13.96 -14.73
N PRO A 75 -10.83 -14.62 -13.61
CA PRO A 75 -10.17 -13.96 -12.47
C PRO A 75 -8.84 -13.36 -12.89
N ARG A 76 -8.52 -12.18 -12.33
CA ARG A 76 -7.25 -11.50 -12.54
C ARG A 76 -6.32 -11.80 -11.35
N THR A 77 -5.07 -12.07 -11.63
CA THR A 77 -4.00 -12.22 -10.65
C THR A 77 -2.99 -11.10 -10.84
N GLU A 78 -2.66 -10.40 -9.78
CA GLU A 78 -1.70 -9.31 -9.81
C GLU A 78 -0.48 -9.66 -8.97
N SER A 79 0.68 -9.18 -9.39
CA SER A 79 1.94 -9.35 -8.68
C SER A 79 2.83 -8.13 -8.88
N PHE A 80 3.74 -7.93 -7.94
CA PHE A 80 4.76 -6.89 -8.01
C PHE A 80 6.12 -7.55 -8.03
N ALA A 81 7.08 -6.91 -8.68
CA ALA A 81 8.46 -7.35 -8.64
C ALA A 81 9.37 -6.19 -8.24
N LEU A 82 10.40 -6.54 -7.48
CA LEU A 82 11.50 -5.65 -7.13
C LEU A 82 12.78 -6.46 -6.98
N THR A 83 13.94 -5.80 -7.17
CA THR A 83 15.25 -6.43 -7.01
C THR A 83 15.97 -5.83 -5.81
N VAL A 84 16.37 -6.68 -4.85
CA VAL A 84 17.09 -6.28 -3.63
C VAL A 84 18.59 -6.52 -3.83
N ASN A 85 19.42 -5.48 -3.64
CA ASN A 85 20.88 -5.55 -3.78
C ASN A 85 21.60 -5.80 -2.43
N GLN A 86 20.85 -6.11 -1.39
CA GLN A 86 21.37 -6.38 -0.05
C GLN A 86 21.30 -7.88 0.25
N PHE A 87 22.42 -8.47 0.70
CA PHE A 87 22.58 -9.91 0.97
C PHE A 87 22.66 -10.21 2.46
N ASP A 88 21.86 -9.54 3.27
CA ASP A 88 21.70 -9.86 4.68
C ASP A 88 20.77 -11.07 4.90
N ARG A 89 20.71 -11.53 6.13
CA ARG A 89 19.87 -12.69 6.51
C ARG A 89 18.40 -12.50 6.16
N LYS A 90 17.87 -11.28 6.35
CA LYS A 90 16.47 -10.97 6.09
C LYS A 90 16.18 -11.06 4.59
N SER A 91 16.97 -10.39 3.77
CA SER A 91 16.83 -10.38 2.31
C SER A 91 17.00 -11.77 1.72
N LEU A 92 17.99 -12.54 2.22
CA LEU A 92 18.18 -13.92 1.80
C LEU A 92 17.00 -14.82 2.17
N ARG A 93 16.35 -14.61 3.32
CA ARG A 93 15.15 -15.38 3.69
C ARG A 93 13.93 -15.00 2.85
N LEU A 94 13.80 -13.75 2.43
CA LEU A 94 12.75 -13.35 1.49
C LEU A 94 12.92 -14.06 0.15
N TYR A 95 14.18 -14.24 -0.29
CA TYR A 95 14.48 -14.88 -1.56
C TYR A 95 14.46 -16.41 -1.50
N TYR A 96 15.10 -17.00 -0.48
CA TYR A 96 15.25 -18.47 -0.34
C TYR A 96 14.19 -19.14 0.50
N GLY A 97 13.27 -18.38 1.07
CA GLY A 97 12.09 -18.87 1.78
C GLY A 97 12.11 -18.61 3.29
N ALA A 98 10.91 -18.40 3.84
CA ALA A 98 10.71 -18.15 5.27
C ALA A 98 11.20 -19.31 6.16
N ASN A 99 11.17 -20.54 5.63
CA ASN A 99 11.60 -21.76 6.29
C ASN A 99 13.10 -22.04 6.18
N ALA A 100 13.90 -21.12 5.62
CA ALA A 100 15.37 -21.27 5.54
C ALA A 100 15.98 -21.27 6.95
N PRO A 101 16.59 -22.40 7.40
CA PRO A 101 17.15 -22.53 8.75
C PRO A 101 18.46 -21.78 8.89
N LEU A 102 18.68 -21.20 10.06
CA LEU A 102 20.00 -20.70 10.45
C LEU A 102 20.81 -21.85 11.02
N LEU A 103 21.94 -22.14 10.43
CA LEU A 103 22.85 -23.17 10.88
C LEU A 103 23.69 -22.67 12.08
N PRO A 104 24.27 -23.59 12.89
CA PRO A 104 25.05 -23.21 14.07
C PRO A 104 26.27 -22.33 13.79
N ASP A 105 26.83 -22.39 12.59
CA ASP A 105 27.95 -21.60 12.12
C ASP A 105 27.54 -20.18 11.64
N GLY A 106 26.25 -19.86 11.69
CA GLY A 106 25.71 -18.57 11.25
C GLY A 106 25.33 -18.51 9.75
N THR A 107 25.56 -19.59 9.00
CA THR A 107 25.13 -19.68 7.58
C THR A 107 23.64 -19.93 7.46
N LEU A 108 23.05 -19.54 6.33
CA LEU A 108 21.66 -19.82 6.00
C LEU A 108 21.57 -21.10 5.17
N GLY A 109 20.88 -22.11 5.70
CA GLY A 109 20.58 -23.32 4.94
C GLY A 109 19.49 -23.06 3.91
N ILE A 110 19.65 -23.56 2.69
CA ILE A 110 18.63 -23.42 1.65
C ILE A 110 17.74 -24.65 1.68
N PRO A 111 16.42 -24.49 1.95
CA PRO A 111 15.51 -25.63 2.01
C PRO A 111 15.27 -26.22 0.61
N GLN A 112 15.05 -27.52 0.56
CA GLN A 112 14.71 -28.21 -0.69
C GLN A 112 13.35 -27.78 -1.24
N SER A 113 12.42 -27.39 -0.33
CA SER A 113 11.09 -26.85 -0.66
C SER A 113 10.92 -25.49 0.03
N PRO A 114 11.35 -24.39 -0.61
CA PRO A 114 11.20 -23.05 -0.07
C PRO A 114 9.73 -22.70 0.15
N GLN A 115 9.42 -22.03 1.24
CA GLN A 115 8.09 -21.49 1.52
C GLN A 115 8.10 -19.97 1.37
N PRO A 116 7.09 -19.37 0.70
CA PRO A 116 6.96 -17.93 0.63
C PRO A 116 6.94 -17.29 2.02
N THR A 117 7.44 -16.06 2.10
CA THR A 117 7.31 -15.26 3.32
C THR A 117 5.99 -14.51 3.27
N GLU A 118 5.07 -14.85 4.19
CA GLU A 118 3.81 -14.13 4.33
C GLU A 118 4.00 -12.90 5.23
N CYS A 119 3.69 -11.71 4.69
CA CYS A 119 3.83 -10.44 5.42
C CYS A 119 2.96 -9.34 4.82
N ALA A 120 2.78 -8.24 5.54
CA ALA A 120 2.34 -6.97 4.98
C ALA A 120 3.51 -6.34 4.21
N PHE A 121 3.19 -5.66 3.11
CA PHE A 121 4.19 -4.99 2.26
C PHE A 121 3.77 -3.55 1.99
N LEU A 122 4.74 -2.65 2.02
CA LEU A 122 4.57 -1.22 1.74
C LEU A 122 5.69 -0.74 0.84
N ALA A 123 5.33 -0.10 -0.26
CA ALA A 123 6.24 0.65 -1.12
C ALA A 123 5.91 2.14 -1.02
N ILE A 124 6.91 2.98 -0.83
CA ILE A 124 6.78 4.43 -0.79
C ILE A 124 7.70 5.01 -1.86
N PHE A 125 7.14 5.75 -2.80
CA PHE A 125 7.87 6.49 -3.82
C PHE A 125 7.76 7.98 -3.57
N VAL A 126 8.88 8.68 -3.65
CA VAL A 126 8.97 10.11 -3.35
C VAL A 126 9.26 10.89 -4.62
N ASP A 127 8.45 11.92 -4.87
CA ASP A 127 8.60 12.91 -5.93
C ASP A 127 8.53 14.31 -5.32
N GLY A 128 9.69 14.87 -4.96
CA GLY A 128 9.76 16.16 -4.27
C GLY A 128 9.01 16.15 -2.93
N SER A 129 7.90 16.89 -2.86
CA SER A 129 7.01 16.90 -1.69
C SER A 129 5.88 15.89 -1.75
N ASN A 130 5.71 15.20 -2.88
CA ASN A 130 4.64 14.23 -3.08
C ASN A 130 5.13 12.82 -2.76
N ASN A 131 4.29 12.06 -2.06
CA ASN A 131 4.55 10.67 -1.74
C ASN A 131 3.45 9.79 -2.33
N PHE A 132 3.86 8.75 -3.02
CA PHE A 132 2.98 7.73 -3.56
C PHE A 132 3.22 6.43 -2.79
N GLY A 133 2.19 5.89 -2.19
CA GLY A 133 2.23 4.65 -1.42
C GLY A 133 1.47 3.53 -2.10
N LEU A 134 2.04 2.33 -2.06
CA LEU A 134 1.36 1.08 -2.36
C LEU A 134 1.45 0.20 -1.13
N TYR A 135 0.31 -0.26 -0.66
CA TYR A 135 0.18 -1.05 0.55
C TYR A 135 -0.63 -2.32 0.32
N THR A 136 -0.12 -3.45 0.80
CA THR A 136 -0.89 -4.69 0.92
C THR A 136 -0.82 -5.21 2.36
N PRO A 137 -1.97 -5.46 3.01
CA PRO A 137 -2.00 -5.96 4.38
C PRO A 137 -1.53 -7.40 4.50
N ARG A 138 -1.58 -8.15 3.39
CA ARG A 138 -1.12 -9.53 3.31
C ARG A 138 -0.58 -9.82 1.92
N SER A 139 0.62 -10.32 1.86
CA SER A 139 1.27 -10.74 0.63
C SER A 139 2.16 -11.95 0.87
N GLU A 140 2.45 -12.68 -0.17
CA GLU A 140 3.50 -13.68 -0.22
C GLU A 140 4.68 -13.12 -1.00
N ILE A 141 5.87 -13.13 -0.37
CA ILE A 141 7.13 -12.75 -1.01
C ILE A 141 7.96 -14.00 -1.24
N PHE A 142 8.44 -14.15 -2.45
CA PHE A 142 9.23 -15.30 -2.87
C PHE A 142 10.18 -14.91 -4.01
N ARG A 143 11.06 -15.85 -4.38
CA ARG A 143 12.00 -15.72 -5.49
C ARG A 143 11.25 -15.44 -6.79
N GLY A 144 11.57 -14.31 -7.43
CA GLY A 144 10.98 -13.92 -8.71
C GLY A 144 11.71 -14.50 -9.91
N ASP A 145 13.05 -14.47 -9.87
CA ASP A 145 13.91 -14.93 -10.96
C ASP A 145 15.25 -15.41 -10.41
N ASP A 146 16.14 -15.88 -11.29
CA ASP A 146 17.47 -16.35 -10.95
C ASP A 146 18.42 -15.20 -10.63
N VAL A 147 19.32 -15.45 -9.66
CA VAL A 147 20.41 -14.52 -9.35
C VAL A 147 21.58 -14.80 -10.31
N ALA A 148 22.01 -13.77 -11.02
CA ALA A 148 23.22 -13.81 -11.82
C ALA A 148 24.34 -13.01 -11.14
N VAL A 149 25.51 -13.62 -10.98
CA VAL A 149 26.76 -12.96 -10.58
C VAL A 149 27.62 -12.89 -11.83
N ALA A 150 27.37 -11.87 -12.66
CA ALA A 150 27.85 -11.84 -14.03
C ALA A 150 29.18 -11.08 -14.21
N ASP A 151 29.35 -9.95 -13.51
CA ASP A 151 30.48 -9.04 -13.69
C ASP A 151 30.85 -8.30 -12.40
N ALA A 152 31.89 -7.46 -12.47
CA ALA A 152 32.36 -6.62 -11.37
C ALA A 152 31.90 -5.15 -11.48
N GLU A 153 31.09 -4.81 -12.48
CA GLU A 153 30.68 -3.43 -12.78
C GLU A 153 29.23 -3.15 -12.33
N SER A 154 28.44 -4.21 -12.08
CA SER A 154 27.04 -4.12 -11.63
C SER A 154 26.82 -4.73 -10.24
N LEU A 155 25.83 -4.19 -9.50
CA LEU A 155 25.43 -4.77 -8.23
C LEU A 155 24.60 -6.04 -8.47
N VAL A 156 24.97 -7.12 -7.79
CA VAL A 156 24.18 -8.34 -7.80
C VAL A 156 22.85 -8.11 -7.08
N GLY A 157 21.77 -8.59 -7.65
CA GLY A 157 20.42 -8.43 -7.10
C GLY A 157 19.72 -9.75 -6.82
N LEU A 158 18.82 -9.72 -5.85
CA LEU A 158 17.88 -10.78 -5.51
C LEU A 158 16.50 -10.39 -6.05
N PRO A 159 16.06 -10.90 -7.22
CA PRO A 159 14.74 -10.61 -7.76
C PRO A 159 13.66 -11.24 -6.89
N LEU A 160 12.75 -10.42 -6.37
CA LEU A 160 11.62 -10.84 -5.54
C LEU A 160 10.31 -10.63 -6.28
N THR A 161 9.39 -11.56 -6.12
CA THR A 161 7.98 -11.39 -6.49
C THR A 161 7.15 -11.25 -5.24
N ILE A 162 6.27 -10.25 -5.22
CA ILE A 162 5.30 -9.98 -4.16
C ILE A 162 3.91 -10.24 -4.74
N LYS A 163 3.20 -11.21 -4.18
CA LYS A 163 1.84 -11.55 -4.57
C LYS A 163 0.86 -11.07 -3.50
N PRO A 164 0.04 -10.03 -3.78
CA PRO A 164 -0.98 -9.58 -2.86
C PRO A 164 -2.05 -10.66 -2.62
N LEU A 165 -2.48 -10.78 -1.38
CA LEU A 165 -3.53 -11.71 -0.95
C LEU A 165 -4.64 -10.97 -0.22
N ILE A 166 -5.84 -11.55 -0.23
CA ILE A 166 -6.95 -11.04 0.57
C ILE A 166 -6.60 -11.19 2.06
N TYR A 167 -6.86 -10.14 2.84
CA TYR A 167 -6.69 -10.14 4.27
C TYR A 167 -8.03 -9.97 4.97
N SER A 168 -8.38 -10.92 5.86
CA SER A 168 -9.61 -10.89 6.64
C SER A 168 -10.86 -10.73 5.75
N THR A 169 -11.69 -9.73 6.02
CA THR A 169 -12.93 -9.42 5.31
C THR A 169 -12.76 -8.34 4.23
N ASN A 170 -11.52 -7.94 3.92
CA ASN A 170 -11.28 -6.94 2.88
C ASN A 170 -11.76 -7.45 1.51
N GLU A 171 -12.39 -6.58 0.75
CA GLU A 171 -12.77 -6.85 -0.65
C GLU A 171 -11.64 -6.52 -1.64
N TRP A 172 -10.50 -6.04 -1.13
CA TRP A 172 -9.33 -5.61 -1.89
C TRP A 172 -8.06 -6.31 -1.38
N THR A 173 -7.07 -6.46 -2.25
CA THR A 173 -5.79 -7.11 -1.96
C THR A 173 -4.66 -6.11 -1.70
N TYR A 174 -4.72 -4.93 -2.32
CA TYR A 174 -3.77 -3.85 -2.10
C TYR A 174 -4.46 -2.49 -2.28
N ALA A 175 -3.85 -1.45 -1.74
CA ALA A 175 -4.30 -0.08 -1.80
C ALA A 175 -3.20 0.82 -2.37
N ILE A 176 -3.58 1.84 -3.12
CA ILE A 176 -2.69 2.83 -3.70
C ILE A 176 -3.11 4.20 -3.22
N THR A 177 -2.14 4.99 -2.74
CA THR A 177 -2.38 6.38 -2.35
C THR A 177 -2.39 7.28 -3.57
N PRO A 178 -3.46 8.01 -3.87
CA PRO A 178 -3.46 8.99 -4.96
C PRO A 178 -2.41 10.08 -4.71
N LEU A 179 -1.74 10.55 -5.78
CA LEU A 179 -0.86 11.71 -5.70
C LEU A 179 -1.69 12.97 -5.42
N GLY A 180 -1.21 13.79 -4.47
CA GLY A 180 -1.94 14.97 -4.00
C GLY A 180 -3.13 14.64 -3.11
N GLY A 181 -3.38 13.35 -2.86
CA GLY A 181 -4.30 12.90 -1.82
C GLY A 181 -3.64 13.04 -0.46
N VAL A 182 -4.26 13.75 0.45
CA VAL A 182 -3.93 13.63 1.86
C VAL A 182 -4.42 12.26 2.29
N LEU A 183 -3.53 11.39 2.81
CA LEU A 183 -3.98 10.23 3.57
C LEU A 183 -4.92 10.77 4.62
N ALA A 184 -6.18 10.36 4.59
CA ALA A 184 -7.06 10.66 5.69
C ALA A 184 -6.41 10.03 6.93
N THR A 185 -5.68 10.83 7.67
CA THR A 185 -5.30 10.49 9.02
C THR A 185 -6.62 10.28 9.72
N GLY A 186 -6.99 9.02 9.93
CA GLY A 186 -8.12 8.73 10.77
C GLY A 186 -7.93 9.56 12.02
N ALA A 187 -8.81 10.54 12.26
CA ALA A 187 -8.62 11.44 13.37
C ALA A 187 -8.49 10.59 14.63
N THR A 188 -7.27 10.56 15.17
CA THR A 188 -7.00 9.84 16.40
C THR A 188 -7.78 10.54 17.49
N ALA A 189 -8.56 9.81 18.28
CA ALA A 189 -9.31 10.39 19.39
C ALA A 189 -8.41 11.34 20.20
N GLY A 190 -8.82 12.59 20.35
CA GLY A 190 -8.07 13.62 21.10
C GLY A 190 -7.07 14.46 20.27
N THR A 191 -6.87 14.20 18.99
CA THR A 191 -6.02 15.02 18.13
C THR A 191 -6.86 15.85 17.17
N PRO A 192 -6.72 17.19 17.10
CA PRO A 192 -7.36 18.00 16.07
C PRO A 192 -6.88 17.50 14.70
N GLY A 193 -7.78 17.18 13.80
CA GLY A 193 -7.45 16.61 12.50
C GLY A 193 -8.23 17.26 11.38
N ILE A 194 -7.60 17.38 10.22
CA ILE A 194 -8.26 17.67 8.97
C ILE A 194 -8.78 16.32 8.46
N TYR A 195 -10.08 16.21 8.31
CA TYR A 195 -10.70 15.07 7.63
C TYR A 195 -10.87 15.41 6.15
N THR A 196 -10.27 14.61 5.29
CA THR A 196 -10.48 14.72 3.85
C THR A 196 -11.25 13.47 3.41
N PRO A 197 -12.51 13.61 2.94
CA PRO A 197 -13.24 12.47 2.41
C PRO A 197 -12.55 11.94 1.15
N GLU A 198 -12.71 10.65 0.93
CA GLU A 198 -12.22 10.00 -0.30
C GLU A 198 -12.88 10.68 -1.51
N GLY A 199 -12.08 11.38 -2.33
CA GLY A 199 -12.56 12.05 -3.52
C GLY A 199 -12.31 13.56 -3.60
N ALA A 200 -11.47 14.11 -2.75
CA ALA A 200 -10.79 15.40 -2.97
C ALA A 200 -11.30 16.65 -2.27
N ASP A 201 -12.53 16.72 -1.79
CA ASP A 201 -12.98 17.99 -1.25
C ASP A 201 -13.30 17.88 0.25
N LEU A 202 -12.77 18.81 1.03
CA LEU A 202 -13.23 19.02 2.41
C LEU A 202 -14.74 19.26 2.39
N PRO A 203 -15.49 18.78 3.42
CA PRO A 203 -16.93 19.03 3.47
C PRO A 203 -17.24 20.52 3.43
N ALA A 204 -18.09 20.95 2.50
CA ALA A 204 -18.44 22.34 2.31
C ALA A 204 -19.33 22.90 3.43
N SER A 205 -19.82 22.07 4.34
CA SER A 205 -20.69 22.50 5.44
C SER A 205 -20.77 21.47 6.56
N ILE A 206 -21.25 21.90 7.73
CA ILE A 206 -21.54 21.01 8.87
C ILE A 206 -22.54 19.90 8.49
N ALA A 207 -23.50 20.20 7.63
CA ALA A 207 -24.47 19.21 7.17
C ALA A 207 -23.82 18.11 6.29
N ALA A 208 -22.85 18.48 5.46
CA ALA A 208 -22.05 17.52 4.68
C ALA A 208 -21.18 16.65 5.59
N MET A 209 -20.62 17.20 6.67
CA MET A 209 -19.87 16.45 7.69
C MET A 209 -20.69 15.33 8.31
N THR A 210 -21.98 15.53 8.53
CA THR A 210 -22.85 14.53 9.15
C THR A 210 -22.99 13.27 8.30
N GLY A 211 -22.97 13.37 6.98
CA GLY A 211 -23.02 12.22 6.08
C GLY A 211 -21.68 11.50 5.89
N VAL A 212 -20.58 12.24 5.93
CA VAL A 212 -19.24 11.75 5.58
C VAL A 212 -18.46 11.30 6.81
N VAL A 213 -18.56 12.03 7.90
CA VAL A 213 -17.73 11.82 9.11
C VAL A 213 -18.38 10.89 10.13
N THR A 214 -19.70 10.77 10.12
CA THR A 214 -20.42 9.81 10.97
C THR A 214 -20.37 8.37 10.43
N ALA A 215 -19.98 8.17 9.18
CA ALA A 215 -19.72 6.83 8.65
C ALA A 215 -18.37 6.23 9.14
N SER A 216 -17.42 7.06 9.54
CA SER A 216 -16.28 6.64 10.34
C SER A 216 -16.74 6.45 11.79
N PRO A 217 -16.30 5.43 12.53
CA PRO A 217 -16.91 5.10 13.80
C PRO A 217 -16.99 6.34 14.70
N THR A 218 -18.20 6.75 15.02
CA THR A 218 -18.49 7.92 15.88
C THR A 218 -17.79 7.84 17.24
N THR A 219 -17.35 6.66 17.63
CA THR A 219 -16.52 6.38 18.80
C THR A 219 -15.09 6.91 18.70
N ALA A 220 -14.61 7.26 17.49
CA ALA A 220 -13.29 7.83 17.30
C ALA A 220 -13.19 9.32 17.64
N TRP A 221 -14.33 10.02 17.75
CA TRP A 221 -14.34 11.45 18.01
C TRP A 221 -14.51 11.74 19.50
N THR A 222 -13.58 12.54 20.04
CA THR A 222 -13.64 13.04 21.42
C THR A 222 -14.32 14.41 21.45
N THR A 223 -15.17 14.65 22.45
CA THR A 223 -15.80 15.96 22.65
C THR A 223 -14.74 17.08 22.69
N GLY A 224 -14.95 18.14 21.89
CA GLY A 224 -14.00 19.22 21.72
C GLY A 224 -13.00 19.05 20.58
N GLN A 225 -12.90 17.88 19.97
CA GLN A 225 -12.10 17.68 18.77
C GLN A 225 -12.68 18.45 17.60
N TYR A 226 -11.85 19.10 16.79
CA TYR A 226 -12.31 19.89 15.66
C TYR A 226 -11.65 19.48 14.34
N VAL A 227 -12.31 19.81 13.23
CA VAL A 227 -11.80 19.64 11.87
C VAL A 227 -12.05 20.92 11.07
N LEU A 228 -11.32 21.07 9.97
CA LEU A 228 -11.51 22.18 9.04
C LEU A 228 -12.50 21.78 7.92
N LEU A 229 -13.31 22.74 7.49
CA LEU A 229 -14.09 22.68 6.26
C LEU A 229 -13.26 23.19 5.07
N ASP A 230 -13.80 23.08 3.86
CA ASP A 230 -13.16 23.53 2.62
C ASP A 230 -12.90 25.05 2.58
N ASP A 231 -13.70 25.85 3.27
CA ASP A 231 -13.56 27.29 3.42
C ASP A 231 -12.59 27.70 4.53
N GLY A 232 -11.94 26.73 5.22
CA GLY A 232 -11.03 26.95 6.34
C GLY A 232 -11.74 27.21 7.66
N THR A 233 -13.06 27.20 7.73
CA THR A 233 -13.77 27.32 9.01
C THR A 233 -13.63 26.05 9.84
N GLN A 234 -13.66 26.22 11.16
CA GLN A 234 -13.52 25.13 12.11
C GLN A 234 -14.90 24.65 12.58
N VAL A 235 -15.06 23.34 12.68
CA VAL A 235 -16.22 22.69 13.29
C VAL A 235 -15.73 21.70 14.35
N ARG A 236 -16.43 21.66 15.49
CA ARG A 236 -16.08 20.82 16.64
C ARG A 236 -17.09 19.71 16.88
N TRP A 237 -16.64 18.61 17.40
CA TRP A 237 -17.48 17.53 17.88
C TRP A 237 -17.98 17.79 19.30
N THR A 238 -19.27 17.80 19.51
CA THR A 238 -19.91 18.05 20.82
C THR A 238 -20.10 16.79 21.66
N GLY A 239 -19.73 15.63 21.13
CA GLY A 239 -20.02 14.30 21.69
C GLY A 239 -21.20 13.61 21.00
N SER A 240 -22.04 14.37 20.26
CA SER A 240 -23.21 13.82 19.55
C SER A 240 -23.44 14.46 18.19
N ALA A 241 -22.93 15.67 17.95
CA ALA A 241 -23.12 16.41 16.71
C ALA A 241 -21.94 17.34 16.42
N TRP A 242 -21.82 17.78 15.17
CA TRP A 242 -20.86 18.80 14.77
C TRP A 242 -21.45 20.19 14.97
N ALA A 243 -20.68 21.11 15.55
CA ALA A 243 -21.05 22.51 15.79
C ALA A 243 -19.96 23.45 15.24
N ALA A 244 -20.35 24.67 14.88
CA ALA A 244 -19.43 25.68 14.37
C ALA A 244 -18.39 26.13 15.44
N GLY A 245 -17.20 26.44 14.99
CA GLY A 245 -16.10 26.94 15.80
C GLY A 245 -15.24 25.86 16.45
N ALA A 246 -13.99 26.21 16.78
CA ALA A 246 -13.15 25.40 17.66
C ALA A 246 -13.67 25.48 19.12
N ALA A 247 -13.20 24.56 19.96
CA ALA A 247 -13.55 24.56 21.37
C ALA A 247 -12.98 25.77 22.11
#